data_2028b6aa129cbccd181ce5d11825cbe7
#
_entry.id   2028b6aa129cbccd181ce5d11825cbe7
#
_cell.length_a   1.000
_cell.length_b   1.000
_cell.length_c   1.000
_cell.angle_alpha   90.00
_cell.angle_beta   90.00
_cell.angle_gamma   90.00
#
_symmetry.space_group_name_H-M   'P 1'
#
loop_
_entity.id
_entity.type
_entity.pdbx_description
1 polymer ?
#
loop_
_entity_poly.entity_id
_entity_poly.type
_entity_poly.pdbx_seq_one_letter_code
_entity_poly.pdbx_strand_id
1 'polypeptide(L)'
;MTVPAPRTVGATALLVTPLSTEQDIFALRRHAKTIASAVGLDDREQVRLATAVSELGRDLLRPSAMTAVFSLQQEPPALRTLLQWRDDRAPGRESLTAITRLLPQTRYERTPGQPGHSGGGRIEIICAIPELAARDLKVEQVLALLESDGPASAIDDLQAQSRDLINALQEAHAQRDELERLNEELTETNAGVMALYAELSVEHKDVVERYGQEHELALALQRTFLPATLPQTPGVELAVRYLPAATTTEIGGDFYEAVTTQHGLLLAVGDIVGHSLQAAMVMGEIRHALRAYAAQDHLPHVLLEHLDRLLRLHQPGWTATVCIVLVDPGNARVHIANAGHLPPLLTAPGRAPRYLSEHGPLLGLGLPQPKAVSHSVEPGSRLVMITDGLIETRVSDLRDRMELLRAAVADGAEEPEALCSELVDTFGTDADDDIIVFTARLSLPGPAQRGTG
;
A
#
# COMPACT_ATOMS: atom_id res chain seq x y z
N MET A 1 33.78 -66.69 -21.77
CA MET A 1 33.63 -66.42 -20.33
C MET A 1 32.57 -65.39 -20.19
N THR A 2 31.39 -65.77 -19.73
CA THR A 2 30.21 -64.93 -19.53
C THR A 2 30.48 -64.05 -18.33
N VAL A 3 30.48 -62.76 -18.55
CA VAL A 3 30.63 -61.72 -17.48
C VAL A 3 29.31 -61.67 -16.68
N PRO A 4 29.32 -61.84 -15.37
CA PRO A 4 28.09 -61.72 -14.59
C PRO A 4 27.60 -60.26 -14.59
N ALA A 5 26.29 -60.10 -14.87
CA ALA A 5 25.61 -58.80 -14.81
C ALA A 5 25.77 -58.18 -13.39
N PRO A 6 25.98 -56.86 -13.30
CA PRO A 6 26.04 -56.19 -11.99
C PRO A 6 24.65 -56.27 -11.34
N ARG A 7 24.55 -56.89 -10.17
CA ARG A 7 23.35 -56.90 -9.34
C ARG A 7 23.12 -55.52 -8.77
N THR A 8 22.31 -54.70 -9.40
CA THR A 8 21.67 -53.53 -8.78
C THR A 8 20.44 -54.00 -8.02
N VAL A 9 20.42 -53.80 -6.74
CA VAL A 9 19.29 -54.17 -5.86
C VAL A 9 18.04 -53.41 -6.34
N GLY A 10 17.00 -54.12 -6.80
CA GLY A 10 15.68 -53.54 -7.10
C GLY A 10 15.44 -53.13 -8.56
N ALA A 11 16.31 -53.48 -9.55
CA ALA A 11 16.05 -53.21 -10.95
C ALA A 11 16.03 -54.49 -11.79
N THR A 12 15.01 -54.66 -12.62
CA THR A 12 14.88 -55.82 -13.57
C THR A 12 15.51 -55.44 -14.89
N ALA A 13 16.52 -56.20 -15.34
CA ALA A 13 17.15 -55.98 -16.64
C ALA A 13 16.20 -56.39 -17.76
N LEU A 14 15.99 -55.49 -18.73
CA LEU A 14 15.21 -55.71 -19.95
C LEU A 14 16.11 -56.17 -21.12
N LEU A 15 17.22 -55.49 -21.30
CA LEU A 15 18.12 -55.74 -22.43
C LEU A 15 19.56 -55.42 -22.03
N VAL A 16 20.48 -56.27 -22.44
CA VAL A 16 21.92 -56.04 -22.32
C VAL A 16 22.53 -56.21 -23.72
N THR A 17 23.07 -55.12 -24.28
CA THR A 17 23.59 -55.10 -25.65
C THR A 17 25.06 -54.66 -25.63
N PRO A 18 25.99 -55.51 -26.12
CA PRO A 18 27.35 -55.11 -26.39
C PRO A 18 27.36 -54.18 -27.64
N LEU A 19 28.19 -53.16 -27.60
CA LEU A 19 28.31 -52.16 -28.64
C LEU A 19 29.76 -52.13 -29.14
N SER A 20 29.95 -52.52 -30.39
CA SER A 20 31.27 -52.66 -31.05
C SER A 20 31.32 -52.02 -32.43
N THR A 21 30.18 -51.86 -33.09
CA THR A 21 30.04 -51.40 -34.46
C THR A 21 29.03 -50.26 -34.53
N GLU A 22 29.05 -49.49 -35.65
CA GLU A 22 27.98 -48.50 -35.91
C GLU A 22 26.58 -49.13 -36.03
N GLN A 23 26.50 -50.39 -36.56
CA GLN A 23 25.22 -51.09 -36.60
C GLN A 23 24.64 -51.36 -35.21
N ASP A 24 25.52 -51.61 -34.21
CA ASP A 24 25.06 -51.78 -32.82
C ASP A 24 24.48 -50.46 -32.26
N ILE A 25 24.97 -49.29 -32.70
CA ILE A 25 24.43 -48.00 -32.30
C ILE A 25 23.03 -47.76 -32.89
N PHE A 26 22.82 -48.14 -34.15
CA PHE A 26 21.48 -48.06 -34.75
C PHE A 26 20.51 -49.02 -34.05
N ALA A 27 20.95 -50.25 -33.76
CA ALA A 27 20.13 -51.18 -32.96
C ALA A 27 19.82 -50.61 -31.54
N LEU A 28 20.83 -50.01 -30.88
CA LEU A 28 20.66 -49.39 -29.57
C LEU A 28 19.61 -48.27 -29.62
N ARG A 29 19.64 -47.38 -30.63
CA ARG A 29 18.66 -46.31 -30.83
C ARG A 29 17.25 -46.85 -30.97
N ARG A 30 17.09 -47.88 -31.81
CA ARG A 30 15.80 -48.54 -32.04
C ARG A 30 15.28 -49.21 -30.77
N HIS A 31 16.11 -50.02 -30.09
CA HIS A 31 15.73 -50.66 -28.84
C HIS A 31 15.37 -49.62 -27.75
N ALA A 32 16.10 -48.52 -27.68
CA ALA A 32 15.76 -47.43 -26.77
C ALA A 32 14.36 -46.85 -27.04
N LYS A 33 14.02 -46.61 -28.32
CA LYS A 33 12.69 -46.10 -28.73
C LYS A 33 11.59 -47.14 -28.45
N THR A 34 11.80 -48.39 -28.80
CA THR A 34 10.85 -49.50 -28.57
C THR A 34 10.59 -49.71 -27.06
N ILE A 35 11.64 -49.77 -26.25
CA ILE A 35 11.51 -49.88 -24.79
C ILE A 35 10.80 -48.67 -24.24
N ALA A 36 11.19 -47.44 -24.60
CA ALA A 36 10.59 -46.20 -24.11
C ALA A 36 9.09 -46.12 -24.45
N SER A 37 8.70 -46.54 -25.65
CA SER A 37 7.29 -46.63 -26.04
C SER A 37 6.54 -47.69 -25.24
N ALA A 38 7.13 -48.86 -25.07
CA ALA A 38 6.52 -49.97 -24.35
C ALA A 38 6.31 -49.69 -22.85
N VAL A 39 7.14 -48.84 -22.25
CA VAL A 39 6.98 -48.40 -20.86
C VAL A 39 6.10 -47.17 -20.71
N GLY A 40 5.54 -46.62 -21.79
CA GLY A 40 4.58 -45.53 -21.78
C GLY A 40 5.18 -44.15 -21.70
N LEU A 41 6.43 -43.93 -22.11
CA LEU A 41 7.00 -42.62 -22.28
C LEU A 41 6.36 -41.92 -23.49
N ASP A 42 6.21 -40.58 -23.42
CA ASP A 42 5.67 -39.79 -24.53
C ASP A 42 6.63 -39.78 -25.75
N ASP A 43 6.12 -39.40 -26.93
CA ASP A 43 6.89 -39.39 -28.15
C ASP A 43 8.16 -38.53 -28.09
N ARG A 44 8.12 -37.41 -27.33
CA ARG A 44 9.27 -36.55 -27.14
C ARG A 44 10.34 -37.18 -26.26
N GLU A 45 9.93 -37.83 -25.18
CA GLU A 45 10.84 -38.57 -24.31
C GLU A 45 11.47 -39.75 -24.99
N GLN A 46 10.69 -40.51 -25.82
CA GLN A 46 11.19 -41.58 -26.65
C GLN A 46 12.30 -41.12 -27.60
N VAL A 47 12.06 -40.01 -28.33
CA VAL A 47 13.04 -39.42 -29.25
C VAL A 47 14.26 -38.89 -28.52
N ARG A 48 14.08 -38.22 -27.38
CA ARG A 48 15.18 -37.72 -26.55
C ARG A 48 16.08 -38.84 -26.05
N LEU A 49 15.49 -39.91 -25.50
CA LEU A 49 16.25 -41.07 -25.02
C LEU A 49 17.01 -41.75 -26.17
N ALA A 50 16.32 -42.04 -27.27
CA ALA A 50 16.92 -42.67 -28.44
C ALA A 50 18.07 -41.85 -29.04
N THR A 51 17.92 -40.52 -29.08
CA THR A 51 18.96 -39.61 -29.55
C THR A 51 20.14 -39.58 -28.57
N ALA A 52 19.89 -39.44 -27.26
CA ALA A 52 20.93 -39.40 -26.24
C ALA A 52 21.81 -40.68 -26.25
N VAL A 53 21.18 -41.85 -26.27
CA VAL A 53 21.94 -43.09 -26.25
C VAL A 53 22.72 -43.33 -27.54
N SER A 54 22.18 -42.93 -28.70
CA SER A 54 22.88 -43.07 -29.97
C SER A 54 24.06 -42.06 -30.11
N GLU A 55 23.92 -40.83 -29.65
CA GLU A 55 25.03 -39.85 -29.65
C GLU A 55 26.14 -40.28 -28.71
N LEU A 56 25.82 -40.68 -27.45
CA LEU A 56 26.80 -41.25 -26.53
C LEU A 56 27.46 -42.49 -27.06
N GLY A 57 26.66 -43.37 -27.68
CA GLY A 57 27.17 -44.57 -28.31
C GLY A 57 28.19 -44.28 -29.41
N ARG A 58 27.92 -43.30 -30.28
CA ARG A 58 28.84 -42.84 -31.34
C ARG A 58 30.11 -42.19 -30.79
N ASP A 59 29.96 -41.31 -29.82
CA ASP A 59 31.08 -40.57 -29.19
C ASP A 59 32.07 -41.53 -28.49
N LEU A 60 31.55 -42.62 -27.91
CA LEU A 60 32.31 -43.63 -27.18
C LEU A 60 32.67 -44.86 -28.02
N LEU A 61 32.16 -45.00 -29.26
CA LEU A 61 32.39 -46.15 -30.10
C LEU A 61 33.86 -46.29 -30.52
N ARG A 62 34.50 -47.37 -30.09
CA ARG A 62 35.83 -47.81 -30.51
C ARG A 62 35.93 -49.33 -30.31
N PRO A 63 37.01 -50.02 -30.80
CA PRO A 63 37.12 -51.47 -30.76
C PRO A 63 37.10 -52.14 -29.38
N SER A 64 37.11 -51.39 -28.26
CA SER A 64 36.95 -51.95 -26.93
C SER A 64 35.49 -52.02 -26.52
N ALA A 65 35.07 -53.10 -25.94
CA ALA A 65 33.67 -53.37 -25.63
C ALA A 65 33.02 -52.34 -24.69
N MET A 66 32.01 -51.65 -25.22
CA MET A 66 31.03 -50.90 -24.44
C MET A 66 29.76 -51.75 -24.29
N THR A 67 29.03 -51.60 -23.20
CA THR A 67 27.78 -52.32 -22.96
C THR A 67 26.69 -51.32 -22.59
N ALA A 68 25.52 -51.46 -23.22
CA ALA A 68 24.31 -50.77 -22.84
C ALA A 68 23.38 -51.75 -22.12
N VAL A 69 22.82 -51.27 -21.00
CA VAL A 69 21.87 -52.03 -20.18
C VAL A 69 20.61 -51.20 -20.00
N PHE A 70 19.46 -51.71 -20.43
CA PHE A 70 18.16 -51.14 -20.09
C PHE A 70 17.56 -51.92 -18.92
N SER A 71 17.06 -51.26 -17.91
CA SER A 71 16.45 -51.87 -16.74
C SER A 71 15.27 -51.06 -16.23
N LEU A 72 14.31 -51.75 -15.62
CA LEU A 72 13.19 -51.16 -14.96
C LEU A 72 13.43 -51.06 -13.45
N GLN A 73 13.29 -49.87 -12.89
CA GLN A 73 13.22 -49.60 -11.46
C GLN A 73 11.76 -49.53 -11.06
N GLN A 74 11.39 -50.14 -9.93
CA GLN A 74 10.01 -50.21 -9.47
C GLN A 74 9.64 -49.04 -8.56
N GLU A 75 10.54 -48.57 -7.72
CA GLU A 75 10.28 -47.50 -6.74
C GLU A 75 11.42 -46.47 -6.72
N PRO A 76 11.19 -45.21 -7.17
CA PRO A 76 10.06 -44.81 -8.00
C PRO A 76 10.13 -45.44 -9.40
N PRO A 77 8.98 -45.63 -10.11
CA PRO A 77 8.95 -46.24 -11.42
C PRO A 77 9.79 -45.44 -12.44
N ALA A 78 10.80 -46.09 -13.00
CA ALA A 78 11.69 -45.43 -13.95
C ALA A 78 12.34 -46.44 -14.91
N LEU A 79 12.55 -45.98 -16.13
CA LEU A 79 13.42 -46.64 -17.11
C LEU A 79 14.85 -46.14 -16.88
N ARG A 80 15.76 -47.06 -16.54
CA ARG A 80 17.18 -46.77 -16.36
C ARG A 80 17.96 -47.33 -17.56
N THR A 81 18.73 -46.47 -18.18
CA THR A 81 19.66 -46.85 -19.27
C THR A 81 21.08 -46.58 -18.80
N LEU A 82 21.87 -47.63 -18.75
CA LEU A 82 23.27 -47.60 -18.29
C LEU A 82 24.19 -47.91 -19.45
N LEU A 83 25.04 -46.98 -19.83
CA LEU A 83 26.16 -47.20 -20.75
C LEU A 83 27.45 -47.32 -19.92
N GLN A 84 28.21 -48.44 -20.12
CA GLN A 84 29.47 -48.68 -19.40
C GLN A 84 30.56 -49.19 -20.29
N TRP A 85 31.79 -48.74 -20.03
CA TRP A 85 32.98 -49.13 -20.79
C TRP A 85 34.20 -49.29 -19.86
N ARG A 86 35.23 -49.97 -20.34
CA ARG A 86 36.43 -50.33 -19.56
C ARG A 86 37.70 -49.80 -20.19
N ASP A 87 37.78 -48.52 -20.44
CA ASP A 87 39.00 -47.84 -20.87
C ASP A 87 38.99 -46.37 -20.41
N ASP A 88 40.08 -45.66 -20.62
CA ASP A 88 40.28 -44.29 -20.12
C ASP A 88 39.51 -43.21 -20.94
N ARG A 89 38.64 -43.57 -21.84
CA ARG A 89 37.85 -42.61 -22.62
C ARG A 89 36.87 -41.85 -21.74
N ALA A 90 36.61 -40.62 -22.16
CA ALA A 90 35.55 -39.83 -21.62
C ALA A 90 34.67 -39.30 -22.76
N PRO A 91 33.38 -39.16 -22.57
CA PRO A 91 32.51 -38.52 -23.55
C PRO A 91 32.90 -37.07 -23.76
N GLY A 92 32.67 -36.56 -24.96
CA GLY A 92 32.93 -35.12 -25.28
C GLY A 92 32.13 -34.21 -24.39
N ARG A 93 32.72 -33.05 -23.99
CA ARG A 93 32.05 -32.06 -23.16
C ARG A 93 30.75 -31.54 -23.80
N GLU A 94 30.76 -31.33 -25.10
CA GLU A 94 29.60 -30.86 -25.87
C GLU A 94 28.47 -31.90 -25.85
N SER A 95 28.82 -33.17 -26.13
CA SER A 95 27.86 -34.28 -26.08
C SER A 95 27.22 -34.44 -24.71
N LEU A 96 28.03 -34.42 -23.63
CA LEU A 96 27.53 -34.49 -22.26
C LEU A 96 26.62 -33.31 -21.92
N THR A 97 26.98 -32.12 -22.31
CA THR A 97 26.18 -30.90 -22.04
C THR A 97 24.85 -30.96 -22.81
N ALA A 98 24.87 -31.36 -24.07
CA ALA A 98 23.66 -31.50 -24.88
C ALA A 98 22.71 -32.56 -24.28
N ILE A 99 23.24 -33.69 -23.85
CA ILE A 99 22.45 -34.79 -23.30
C ILE A 99 21.88 -34.44 -21.92
N THR A 100 22.66 -33.78 -21.07
CA THR A 100 22.15 -33.31 -19.76
C THR A 100 21.05 -32.26 -19.90
N ARG A 101 21.05 -31.46 -20.99
CA ARG A 101 19.94 -30.54 -21.32
C ARG A 101 18.70 -31.27 -21.79
N LEU A 102 18.89 -32.33 -22.61
CA LEU A 102 17.77 -33.14 -23.11
C LEU A 102 17.15 -34.02 -22.03
N LEU A 103 17.99 -34.61 -21.18
CA LEU A 103 17.64 -35.55 -20.12
C LEU A 103 18.34 -35.11 -18.81
N PRO A 104 17.72 -34.24 -17.97
CA PRO A 104 18.34 -33.66 -16.78
C PRO A 104 18.77 -34.68 -15.72
N GLN A 105 18.18 -35.90 -15.74
CA GLN A 105 18.53 -36.96 -14.80
C GLN A 105 19.65 -37.89 -15.35
N THR A 106 20.60 -37.31 -16.08
CA THR A 106 21.78 -38.01 -16.56
C THR A 106 22.94 -37.86 -15.58
N ARG A 107 23.57 -38.98 -15.22
CA ARG A 107 24.73 -39.02 -14.31
C ARG A 107 25.92 -39.64 -15.03
N TYR A 108 27.07 -39.00 -14.97
CA TYR A 108 28.35 -39.51 -15.48
C TYR A 108 29.30 -39.77 -14.31
N GLU A 109 29.87 -40.99 -14.29
CA GLU A 109 30.88 -41.38 -13.32
C GLU A 109 32.08 -41.99 -14.04
N ARG A 110 33.29 -41.55 -13.63
CA ARG A 110 34.54 -42.10 -14.14
C ARG A 110 35.22 -42.91 -13.03
N THR A 111 35.66 -44.11 -13.40
CA THR A 111 36.48 -44.95 -12.53
C THR A 111 37.94 -44.82 -12.95
N PRO A 112 38.81 -44.19 -12.15
CA PRO A 112 40.23 -44.07 -12.52
C PRO A 112 40.89 -45.43 -12.61
N GLY A 113 41.78 -45.62 -13.62
CA GLY A 113 42.60 -46.80 -13.74
C GLY A 113 43.57 -46.96 -12.56
N GLN A 114 43.82 -48.18 -12.12
CA GLN A 114 44.88 -48.52 -11.20
C GLN A 114 46.11 -49.10 -11.94
N PRO A 115 47.34 -49.06 -11.39
CA PRO A 115 48.48 -49.68 -12.06
C PRO A 115 48.22 -51.14 -12.43
N GLY A 116 48.22 -51.39 -13.74
CA GLY A 116 47.90 -52.74 -14.33
C GLY A 116 46.43 -53.01 -14.63
N HIS A 117 45.53 -52.05 -14.41
CA HIS A 117 44.11 -52.19 -14.78
C HIS A 117 43.65 -50.91 -15.49
N SER A 118 43.03 -51.07 -16.67
CA SER A 118 42.43 -49.94 -17.41
C SER A 118 41.33 -49.29 -16.60
N GLY A 119 41.23 -47.96 -16.63
CA GLY A 119 40.10 -47.21 -16.10
C GLY A 119 38.79 -47.56 -16.79
N GLY A 120 37.73 -46.94 -16.39
CA GLY A 120 36.40 -47.10 -16.99
C GLY A 120 35.51 -45.92 -16.75
N GLY A 121 34.35 -45.92 -17.38
CA GLY A 121 33.31 -44.93 -17.13
C GLY A 121 31.93 -45.54 -17.24
N ARG A 122 30.98 -44.85 -16.66
CA ARG A 122 29.56 -45.17 -16.80
C ARG A 122 28.72 -43.89 -16.92
N ILE A 123 27.71 -43.99 -17.76
CA ILE A 123 26.66 -42.95 -17.88
C ILE A 123 25.33 -43.63 -17.58
N GLU A 124 24.60 -43.04 -16.66
CA GLU A 124 23.26 -43.49 -16.29
C GLU A 124 22.27 -42.40 -16.67
N ILE A 125 21.24 -42.80 -17.42
CA ILE A 125 20.11 -41.98 -17.82
C ILE A 125 18.87 -42.56 -17.17
N ILE A 126 18.09 -41.72 -16.46
CA ILE A 126 16.88 -42.11 -15.74
C ILE A 126 15.71 -41.34 -16.35
N CYS A 127 14.71 -42.10 -16.87
CA CYS A 127 13.45 -41.53 -17.37
C CYS A 127 12.32 -42.02 -16.45
N ALA A 128 11.59 -41.09 -15.82
CA ALA A 128 10.45 -41.44 -14.96
C ALA A 128 9.32 -42.04 -15.82
N ILE A 129 8.73 -43.15 -15.37
CA ILE A 129 7.58 -43.74 -16.01
C ILE A 129 6.30 -43.15 -15.41
N PRO A 130 5.31 -42.70 -16.22
CA PRO A 130 4.04 -42.23 -15.73
C PRO A 130 3.35 -43.28 -14.84
N GLU A 131 2.80 -42.91 -13.71
CA GLU A 131 2.20 -43.83 -12.71
C GLU A 131 1.12 -44.72 -13.31
N LEU A 132 0.31 -44.21 -14.26
CA LEU A 132 -0.72 -44.97 -14.95
C LEU A 132 -0.10 -46.09 -15.84
N ALA A 133 0.97 -45.80 -16.56
CA ALA A 133 1.68 -46.76 -17.38
C ALA A 133 2.41 -47.80 -16.53
N ALA A 134 2.97 -47.40 -15.38
CA ALA A 134 3.68 -48.28 -14.47
C ALA A 134 2.80 -49.37 -13.84
N ARG A 135 1.48 -49.09 -13.66
CA ARG A 135 0.53 -50.08 -13.09
C ARG A 135 0.25 -51.26 -13.98
N ASP A 136 0.22 -51.05 -15.28
CA ASP A 136 -0.13 -52.08 -16.29
C ASP A 136 1.11 -52.69 -16.96
N LEU A 137 2.31 -52.26 -16.59
CA LEU A 137 3.56 -52.62 -17.20
C LEU A 137 3.94 -54.09 -16.90
N LYS A 138 3.96 -54.94 -17.95
CA LYS A 138 4.41 -56.33 -17.85
C LYS A 138 5.73 -56.48 -18.59
N VAL A 139 6.76 -56.88 -17.86
CA VAL A 139 8.12 -57.10 -18.40
C VAL A 139 8.14 -58.05 -19.58
N GLU A 140 7.31 -59.14 -19.53
CA GLU A 140 7.18 -60.13 -20.61
C GLU A 140 6.71 -59.50 -21.94
N GLN A 141 5.84 -58.49 -21.88
CA GLN A 141 5.36 -57.79 -23.07
C GLN A 141 6.47 -56.93 -23.71
N VAL A 142 7.26 -56.26 -22.87
CA VAL A 142 8.41 -55.48 -23.36
C VAL A 142 9.46 -56.39 -24.02
N LEU A 143 9.73 -57.54 -23.43
CA LEU A 143 10.66 -58.53 -24.00
C LEU A 143 10.16 -59.11 -25.30
N ALA A 144 8.87 -59.46 -25.41
CA ALA A 144 8.26 -59.95 -26.65
C ALA A 144 8.33 -58.92 -27.80
N LEU A 145 8.15 -57.63 -27.50
CA LEU A 145 8.31 -56.54 -28.48
C LEU A 145 9.76 -56.44 -28.97
N LEU A 146 10.74 -56.59 -28.10
CA LEU A 146 12.16 -56.57 -28.45
C LEU A 146 12.57 -57.77 -29.34
N GLU A 147 11.99 -58.94 -29.09
CA GLU A 147 12.24 -60.13 -29.90
C GLU A 147 11.60 -60.06 -31.31
N SER A 148 10.48 -59.37 -31.44
CA SER A 148 9.79 -59.12 -32.69
C SER A 148 10.45 -58.02 -33.57
N ASP A 149 11.36 -57.25 -33.02
CA ASP A 149 12.05 -56.17 -33.70
C ASP A 149 13.19 -56.70 -34.56
N GLY A 150 12.87 -57.09 -35.81
CA GLY A 150 13.82 -57.65 -36.76
C GLY A 150 14.91 -56.63 -37.16
N PRO A 151 15.97 -57.10 -37.90
CA PRO A 151 17.06 -56.22 -38.33
C PRO A 151 16.55 -55.20 -39.37
N ALA A 152 16.30 -53.95 -38.90
CA ALA A 152 15.99 -52.84 -39.81
C ALA A 152 17.23 -52.41 -40.58
N SER A 153 17.03 -51.99 -41.85
CA SER A 153 18.07 -51.43 -42.69
C SER A 153 18.55 -50.09 -42.13
N ALA A 154 19.85 -49.80 -42.29
CA ALA A 154 20.41 -48.50 -41.94
C ALA A 154 19.67 -47.32 -42.63
N ILE A 155 19.04 -47.60 -43.77
CA ILE A 155 18.21 -46.63 -44.51
C ILE A 155 16.91 -46.34 -43.78
N ASP A 156 16.27 -47.34 -43.18
CA ASP A 156 15.01 -47.15 -42.43
C ASP A 156 15.24 -46.33 -41.18
N ASP A 157 16.37 -46.53 -40.47
CA ASP A 157 16.76 -45.74 -39.31
C ASP A 157 17.06 -44.27 -39.68
N LEU A 158 17.72 -44.04 -40.83
CA LEU A 158 18.01 -42.70 -41.34
C LEU A 158 16.72 -41.95 -41.73
N GLN A 159 15.78 -42.67 -42.36
CA GLN A 159 14.46 -42.12 -42.72
C GLN A 159 13.61 -41.79 -41.48
N ALA A 160 13.68 -42.62 -40.43
CA ALA A 160 13.01 -42.33 -39.16
C ALA A 160 13.60 -41.07 -38.47
N GLN A 161 14.93 -40.97 -38.46
CA GLN A 161 15.64 -39.80 -37.93
C GLN A 161 15.31 -38.51 -38.69
N SER A 162 15.23 -38.59 -40.02
CA SER A 162 14.86 -37.45 -40.87
C SER A 162 13.42 -36.99 -40.59
N ARG A 163 12.47 -37.94 -40.42
CA ARG A 163 11.08 -37.58 -40.04
C ARG A 163 11.00 -36.94 -38.69
N ASP A 164 11.70 -37.48 -37.68
CA ASP A 164 11.74 -36.90 -36.33
C ASP A 164 12.27 -35.44 -36.34
N LEU A 165 13.31 -35.19 -37.16
CA LEU A 165 13.90 -33.86 -37.32
C LEU A 165 12.94 -32.87 -38.01
N ILE A 166 12.25 -33.34 -39.09
CA ILE A 166 11.26 -32.51 -39.79
C ILE A 166 10.12 -32.11 -38.85
N ASN A 167 9.60 -33.06 -38.05
CA ASN A 167 8.54 -32.80 -37.09
C ASN A 167 8.99 -31.77 -36.02
N ALA A 168 10.20 -31.93 -35.48
CA ALA A 168 10.77 -30.99 -34.50
C ALA A 168 10.96 -29.56 -35.07
N LEU A 169 11.40 -29.48 -36.37
CA LEU A 169 11.51 -28.17 -37.04
C LEU A 169 10.14 -27.53 -37.28
N GLN A 170 9.13 -28.31 -37.68
CA GLN A 170 7.77 -27.80 -37.86
C GLN A 170 7.20 -27.27 -36.54
N GLU A 171 7.40 -27.99 -35.44
CA GLU A 171 6.97 -27.54 -34.10
C GLU A 171 7.69 -26.27 -33.66
N ALA A 172 9.01 -26.19 -33.87
CA ALA A 172 9.79 -25.01 -33.57
C ALA A 172 9.34 -23.77 -34.36
N HIS A 173 9.02 -23.96 -35.65
CA HIS A 173 8.47 -22.89 -36.48
C HIS A 173 7.10 -22.41 -35.96
N ALA A 174 6.20 -23.35 -35.67
CA ALA A 174 4.88 -22.97 -35.12
C ALA A 174 4.98 -22.20 -33.79
N GLN A 175 5.90 -22.61 -32.89
CA GLN A 175 6.14 -21.91 -31.66
C GLN A 175 6.72 -20.50 -31.87
N ARG A 176 7.63 -20.37 -32.86
CA ARG A 176 8.19 -19.05 -33.21
C ARG A 176 7.10 -18.12 -33.73
N ASP A 177 6.27 -18.58 -34.65
CA ASP A 177 5.22 -17.79 -35.28
C ASP A 177 4.18 -17.35 -34.23
N GLU A 178 3.86 -18.19 -33.25
CA GLU A 178 2.99 -17.83 -32.14
C GLU A 178 3.63 -16.79 -31.21
N LEU A 179 4.94 -16.92 -30.93
CA LEU A 179 5.68 -15.90 -30.13
C LEU A 179 5.75 -14.56 -30.84
N GLU A 180 5.94 -14.54 -32.17
CA GLU A 180 5.92 -13.30 -32.95
C GLU A 180 4.54 -12.63 -32.87
N ARG A 181 3.45 -13.38 -33.02
CA ARG A 181 2.07 -12.90 -32.91
C ARG A 181 1.79 -12.32 -31.51
N LEU A 182 2.17 -13.03 -30.44
CA LEU A 182 1.98 -12.57 -29.07
C LEU A 182 2.80 -11.30 -28.76
N ASN A 183 4.00 -11.19 -29.36
CA ASN A 183 4.84 -10.03 -29.19
C ASN A 183 4.26 -8.78 -29.89
N GLU A 184 3.66 -8.95 -31.07
CA GLU A 184 2.94 -7.89 -31.77
C GLU A 184 1.73 -7.42 -30.95
N GLU A 185 0.91 -8.35 -30.46
CA GLU A 185 -0.26 -8.06 -29.62
C GLU A 185 0.12 -7.34 -28.32
N LEU A 186 1.22 -7.78 -27.68
CA LEU A 186 1.77 -7.13 -26.48
C LEU A 186 2.24 -5.72 -26.78
N THR A 187 2.89 -5.52 -27.93
CA THR A 187 3.39 -4.19 -28.34
C THR A 187 2.23 -3.23 -28.58
N GLU A 188 1.17 -3.68 -29.28
CA GLU A 188 -0.03 -2.87 -29.51
C GLU A 188 -0.74 -2.54 -28.19
N THR A 189 -0.91 -3.51 -27.31
CA THR A 189 -1.51 -3.31 -25.98
C THR A 189 -0.70 -2.31 -25.16
N ASN A 190 0.62 -2.44 -25.12
CA ASN A 190 1.49 -1.50 -24.42
C ASN A 190 1.41 -0.08 -24.98
N ALA A 191 1.32 0.07 -26.30
CA ALA A 191 1.13 1.39 -26.93
C ALA A 191 -0.21 2.02 -26.49
N GLY A 192 -1.29 1.23 -26.46
CA GLY A 192 -2.59 1.68 -25.94
C GLY A 192 -2.55 2.10 -24.47
N VAL A 193 -1.91 1.32 -23.63
CA VAL A 193 -1.73 1.63 -22.20
C VAL A 193 -0.93 2.93 -22.03
N MET A 194 0.16 3.11 -22.77
CA MET A 194 0.97 4.32 -22.70
C MET A 194 0.20 5.58 -23.14
N ALA A 195 -0.66 5.46 -24.17
CA ALA A 195 -1.52 6.56 -24.60
C ALA A 195 -2.53 6.96 -23.51
N LEU A 196 -3.18 5.97 -22.87
CA LEU A 196 -4.09 6.22 -21.74
C LEU A 196 -3.38 6.84 -20.53
N TYR A 197 -2.17 6.40 -20.21
CA TYR A 197 -1.37 7.00 -19.14
C TYR A 197 -1.01 8.47 -19.44
N ALA A 198 -0.69 8.79 -20.70
CA ALA A 198 -0.39 10.16 -21.08
C ALA A 198 -1.64 11.06 -20.94
N GLU A 199 -2.80 10.60 -21.39
CA GLU A 199 -4.08 11.32 -21.25
C GLU A 199 -4.45 11.52 -19.78
N LEU A 200 -4.41 10.47 -18.98
CA LEU A 200 -4.69 10.53 -17.55
C LEU A 200 -3.73 11.47 -16.79
N SER A 201 -2.46 11.51 -17.20
CA SER A 201 -1.47 12.40 -16.58
C SER A 201 -1.77 13.88 -16.85
N VAL A 202 -2.25 14.21 -18.06
CA VAL A 202 -2.67 15.57 -18.39
C VAL A 202 -3.91 15.96 -17.59
N GLU A 203 -4.93 15.11 -17.57
CA GLU A 203 -6.15 15.35 -16.81
C GLU A 203 -5.87 15.50 -15.30
N HIS A 204 -5.03 14.63 -14.75
CA HIS A 204 -4.62 14.72 -13.34
C HIS A 204 -3.92 16.06 -13.04
N LYS A 205 -3.03 16.50 -13.92
CA LYS A 205 -2.34 17.79 -13.75
C LYS A 205 -3.32 18.96 -13.75
N ASP A 206 -4.27 18.97 -14.67
CA ASP A 206 -5.29 20.02 -14.75
C ASP A 206 -6.20 20.05 -13.53
N VAL A 207 -6.51 18.88 -12.96
CA VAL A 207 -7.28 18.76 -11.71
C VAL A 207 -6.48 19.32 -10.54
N VAL A 208 -5.22 18.93 -10.39
CA VAL A 208 -4.34 19.40 -9.30
C VAL A 208 -4.13 20.92 -9.38
N GLU A 209 -3.92 21.48 -10.58
CA GLU A 209 -3.77 22.93 -10.75
C GLU A 209 -5.06 23.70 -10.38
N ARG A 210 -6.23 23.20 -10.78
CA ARG A 210 -7.52 23.79 -10.37
C ARG A 210 -7.74 23.75 -8.88
N TYR A 211 -7.50 22.62 -8.25
CA TYR A 211 -7.60 22.50 -6.78
C TYR A 211 -6.64 23.45 -6.07
N GLY A 212 -5.39 23.58 -6.56
CA GLY A 212 -4.43 24.54 -6.00
C GLY A 212 -4.91 25.99 -6.09
N GLN A 213 -5.49 26.40 -7.23
CA GLN A 213 -6.03 27.75 -7.41
C GLN A 213 -7.26 28.01 -6.53
N GLU A 214 -8.18 27.06 -6.43
CA GLU A 214 -9.33 27.14 -5.54
C GLU A 214 -8.89 27.25 -4.07
N HIS A 215 -7.91 26.47 -3.66
CA HIS A 215 -7.37 26.53 -2.31
C HIS A 215 -6.71 27.88 -1.99
N GLU A 216 -5.85 28.38 -2.87
CA GLU A 216 -5.23 29.72 -2.69
C GLU A 216 -6.26 30.83 -2.60
N LEU A 217 -7.28 30.79 -3.47
CA LEU A 217 -8.37 31.78 -3.44
C LEU A 217 -9.11 31.72 -2.11
N ALA A 218 -9.38 30.57 -1.63
CA ALA A 218 -10.14 30.36 -0.44
C ALA A 218 -9.38 30.74 0.84
N LEU A 219 -8.08 30.44 0.94
CA LEU A 219 -7.22 30.96 1.99
C LEU A 219 -7.15 32.49 1.97
N ALA A 220 -7.11 33.08 0.78
CA ALA A 220 -7.13 34.55 0.63
C ALA A 220 -8.47 35.14 1.11
N LEU A 221 -9.59 34.51 0.79
CA LEU A 221 -10.92 34.91 1.29
C LEU A 221 -11.04 34.75 2.80
N GLN A 222 -10.61 33.63 3.37
CA GLN A 222 -10.63 33.38 4.79
C GLN A 222 -9.83 34.44 5.56
N ARG A 223 -8.60 34.75 5.10
CA ARG A 223 -7.78 35.85 5.68
C ARG A 223 -8.47 37.21 5.56
N THR A 224 -9.22 37.45 4.50
CA THR A 224 -9.96 38.71 4.30
C THR A 224 -11.16 38.78 5.24
N PHE A 225 -11.75 37.66 5.57
CA PHE A 225 -12.88 37.60 6.50
C PHE A 225 -12.47 37.69 7.99
N LEU A 226 -11.23 37.44 8.36
CA LEU A 226 -10.77 37.57 9.72
C LEU A 226 -10.44 39.05 10.08
N PRO A 227 -10.54 39.48 11.34
CA PRO A 227 -10.16 40.82 11.75
C PRO A 227 -8.70 41.15 11.49
N ALA A 228 -8.40 42.19 10.75
CA ALA A 228 -7.02 42.62 10.50
C ALA A 228 -6.32 43.15 11.76
N THR A 229 -7.09 43.72 12.70
CA THR A 229 -6.59 44.29 13.97
C THR A 229 -7.58 44.06 15.10
N LEU A 230 -7.09 43.81 16.28
CA LEU A 230 -7.91 43.74 17.49
C LEU A 230 -8.16 45.15 18.06
N PRO A 231 -9.37 45.44 18.58
CA PRO A 231 -9.68 46.72 19.19
C PRO A 231 -8.91 46.90 20.50
N GLN A 232 -8.51 48.11 20.77
CA GLN A 232 -7.90 48.48 22.06
C GLN A 232 -9.00 48.94 23.03
N THR A 233 -9.09 48.31 24.19
CA THR A 233 -10.05 48.63 25.23
C THR A 233 -9.31 48.80 26.55
N PRO A 234 -9.50 49.91 27.26
CA PRO A 234 -8.83 50.14 28.56
C PRO A 234 -9.09 48.99 29.54
N GLY A 235 -8.03 48.44 30.11
CA GLY A 235 -8.12 47.31 31.04
C GLY A 235 -8.35 45.94 30.42
N VAL A 236 -8.28 45.82 29.10
CA VAL A 236 -8.34 44.54 28.39
C VAL A 236 -7.18 44.45 27.39
N GLU A 237 -6.34 43.46 27.56
CA GLU A 237 -5.26 43.10 26.62
C GLU A 237 -5.69 41.84 25.84
N LEU A 238 -5.62 41.89 24.53
CA LEU A 238 -6.07 40.82 23.65
C LEU A 238 -4.91 40.24 22.84
N ALA A 239 -4.93 38.95 22.65
CA ALA A 239 -4.10 38.26 21.64
C ALA A 239 -4.89 37.15 20.95
N VAL A 240 -4.53 36.89 19.73
CA VAL A 240 -5.09 35.77 18.93
C VAL A 240 -4.00 35.11 18.11
N ARG A 241 -4.03 33.80 18.07
CA ARG A 241 -3.29 32.98 17.10
C ARG A 241 -4.28 32.21 16.25
N TYR A 242 -4.12 32.33 14.96
CA TYR A 242 -4.85 31.55 13.98
C TYR A 242 -3.85 30.75 13.13
N LEU A 243 -4.01 29.44 13.10
CA LEU A 243 -3.26 28.52 12.25
C LEU A 243 -4.24 27.80 11.35
N PRO A 244 -4.14 28.01 10.02
CA PRO A 244 -4.93 27.21 9.09
C PRO A 244 -4.42 25.76 9.05
N ALA A 245 -5.31 24.81 8.79
CA ALA A 245 -4.97 23.41 8.65
C ALA A 245 -3.88 23.21 7.59
N ALA A 246 -2.78 22.55 7.98
CA ALA A 246 -1.57 22.47 7.13
C ALA A 246 -1.65 21.39 6.03
N THR A 247 -2.52 20.41 6.16
CA THR A 247 -2.51 19.18 5.37
C THR A 247 -3.72 18.97 4.48
N THR A 248 -4.77 19.77 4.62
CA THR A 248 -6.01 19.62 3.84
C THR A 248 -6.15 20.73 2.81
N THR A 249 -6.63 20.35 1.63
CA THR A 249 -7.13 21.30 0.61
C THR A 249 -8.43 21.97 1.05
N GLU A 250 -8.82 21.75 2.29
CA GLU A 250 -10.08 22.11 2.88
C GLU A 250 -9.92 23.44 3.66
N ILE A 251 -10.94 24.28 3.59
CA ILE A 251 -10.93 25.61 4.17
C ILE A 251 -11.84 25.54 5.37
N GLY A 252 -11.28 25.86 6.55
CA GLY A 252 -12.04 25.83 7.79
C GLY A 252 -13.15 26.86 7.86
N GLY A 253 -14.15 26.52 8.66
CA GLY A 253 -15.26 27.39 9.04
C GLY A 253 -15.00 28.28 10.24
N ASP A 254 -13.80 28.21 10.82
CA ASP A 254 -13.41 28.86 12.04
C ASP A 254 -13.30 30.39 11.91
N PHE A 255 -13.82 31.11 12.89
CA PHE A 255 -13.67 32.56 12.96
C PHE A 255 -13.58 33.07 14.38
N TYR A 256 -13.01 34.25 14.53
CA TYR A 256 -13.06 35.04 15.73
C TYR A 256 -13.49 36.49 15.40
N GLU A 257 -14.05 37.20 16.41
CA GLU A 257 -14.39 38.58 16.28
C GLU A 257 -14.18 39.31 17.63
N ALA A 258 -13.79 40.56 17.54
CA ALA A 258 -13.71 41.47 18.68
C ALA A 258 -14.31 42.82 18.30
N VAL A 259 -15.35 43.24 19.02
CA VAL A 259 -16.08 44.50 18.71
C VAL A 259 -16.24 45.32 19.97
N THR A 260 -15.84 46.58 19.91
CA THR A 260 -16.15 47.53 20.97
C THR A 260 -17.63 47.95 20.86
N THR A 261 -18.36 47.85 21.96
CA THR A 261 -19.78 48.23 22.09
C THR A 261 -19.92 49.31 23.17
N GLN A 262 -21.12 49.91 23.36
CA GLN A 262 -21.37 50.86 24.41
C GLN A 262 -21.30 50.22 25.81
N HIS A 263 -21.52 48.90 25.91
CA HIS A 263 -21.47 48.16 27.18
C HIS A 263 -20.13 47.53 27.50
N GLY A 264 -19.16 47.64 26.58
CA GLY A 264 -17.83 47.06 26.75
C GLY A 264 -17.26 46.42 25.48
N LEU A 265 -16.54 45.33 25.66
CA LEU A 265 -15.88 44.63 24.57
C LEU A 265 -16.53 43.26 24.34
N LEU A 266 -17.04 43.04 23.15
CA LEU A 266 -17.58 41.75 22.72
C LEU A 266 -16.48 40.94 22.06
N LEU A 267 -16.29 39.72 22.53
CA LEU A 267 -15.40 38.70 21.98
C LEU A 267 -16.26 37.55 21.50
N ALA A 268 -15.91 36.98 20.36
CA ALA A 268 -16.58 35.79 19.82
C ALA A 268 -15.60 34.86 19.17
N VAL A 269 -15.84 33.54 19.30
CA VAL A 269 -15.20 32.46 18.55
C VAL A 269 -16.31 31.54 18.08
N GLY A 270 -16.20 31.05 16.88
CA GLY A 270 -17.20 30.13 16.31
C GLY A 270 -16.63 29.33 15.17
N ASP A 271 -17.36 28.28 14.83
CA ASP A 271 -17.05 27.39 13.73
C ASP A 271 -18.33 27.06 12.94
N ILE A 272 -18.23 27.05 11.61
CA ILE A 272 -19.26 26.64 10.68
C ILE A 272 -19.06 25.16 10.34
N VAL A 273 -20.06 24.33 10.60
CA VAL A 273 -19.95 22.90 10.33
C VAL A 273 -19.67 22.64 8.86
N GLY A 274 -18.49 22.10 8.55
CA GLY A 274 -18.01 21.78 7.22
C GLY A 274 -16.76 22.57 6.81
N HIS A 275 -16.01 22.01 5.87
CA HIS A 275 -14.71 22.51 5.41
C HIS A 275 -14.73 22.70 3.89
N SER A 276 -15.20 23.82 3.43
CA SER A 276 -15.32 24.15 2.02
C SER A 276 -15.30 25.65 1.78
N LEU A 277 -15.09 26.06 0.54
CA LEU A 277 -15.25 27.46 0.15
C LEU A 277 -16.64 28.00 0.56
N GLN A 278 -17.68 27.18 0.50
CA GLN A 278 -19.02 27.57 0.92
C GLN A 278 -19.09 27.80 2.44
N ALA A 279 -18.43 26.95 3.25
CA ALA A 279 -18.34 27.16 4.70
C ALA A 279 -17.66 28.49 5.03
N ALA A 280 -16.55 28.83 4.36
CA ALA A 280 -15.88 30.11 4.52
C ALA A 280 -16.77 31.30 4.13
N MET A 281 -17.60 31.17 3.09
CA MET A 281 -18.56 32.23 2.72
C MET A 281 -19.62 32.42 3.80
N VAL A 282 -20.21 31.34 4.32
CA VAL A 282 -21.18 31.38 5.41
C VAL A 282 -20.55 31.96 6.67
N MET A 283 -19.30 31.57 6.99
CA MET A 283 -18.51 32.13 8.09
C MET A 283 -18.37 33.66 7.97
N GLY A 284 -18.01 34.13 6.76
CA GLY A 284 -17.92 35.56 6.49
C GLY A 284 -19.25 36.30 6.73
N GLU A 285 -20.38 35.74 6.28
CA GLU A 285 -21.72 36.31 6.51
C GLU A 285 -22.06 36.37 8.02
N ILE A 286 -21.87 35.26 8.74
CA ILE A 286 -22.12 35.19 10.19
C ILE A 286 -21.29 36.21 10.95
N ARG A 287 -19.99 36.29 10.65
CA ARG A 287 -19.08 37.21 11.32
C ARG A 287 -19.45 38.68 11.07
N HIS A 288 -19.74 39.03 9.80
CA HIS A 288 -20.16 40.40 9.47
C HIS A 288 -21.51 40.75 10.07
N ALA A 289 -22.45 39.80 10.09
CA ALA A 289 -23.74 39.99 10.74
C ALA A 289 -23.57 40.19 12.28
N LEU A 290 -22.74 39.37 12.92
CA LEU A 290 -22.40 39.49 14.33
C LEU A 290 -21.88 40.90 14.63
N ARG A 291 -20.94 41.41 13.84
CA ARG A 291 -20.37 42.73 13.98
C ARG A 291 -21.43 43.84 13.83
N ALA A 292 -22.33 43.69 12.85
CA ALA A 292 -23.42 44.65 12.63
C ALA A 292 -24.45 44.62 13.76
N TYR A 293 -24.80 43.47 14.29
CA TYR A 293 -25.73 43.30 15.40
C TYR A 293 -25.10 43.78 16.75
N ALA A 294 -23.80 43.51 16.94
CA ALA A 294 -23.06 44.00 18.11
C ALA A 294 -23.07 45.55 18.22
N ALA A 295 -23.04 46.25 17.07
CA ALA A 295 -23.13 47.68 17.01
C ALA A 295 -24.50 48.25 17.49
N GLN A 296 -25.51 47.37 17.66
CA GLN A 296 -26.83 47.75 18.20
C GLN A 296 -26.97 47.50 19.71
N ASP A 297 -25.84 47.16 20.38
CA ASP A 297 -25.73 46.92 21.82
C ASP A 297 -26.64 45.84 22.40
N HIS A 298 -26.85 44.78 21.62
CA HIS A 298 -27.60 43.60 22.08
C HIS A 298 -26.79 42.75 23.06
N LEU A 299 -27.49 42.13 24.00
CA LEU A 299 -26.87 41.10 24.87
C LEU A 299 -26.46 39.85 24.09
N PRO A 300 -25.42 39.12 24.52
CA PRO A 300 -24.86 37.98 23.80
C PRO A 300 -25.89 36.95 23.30
N HIS A 301 -26.87 36.57 24.12
CA HIS A 301 -27.90 35.60 23.71
C HIS A 301 -28.84 36.11 22.61
N VAL A 302 -29.14 37.43 22.60
CA VAL A 302 -29.95 38.05 21.54
C VAL A 302 -29.20 38.06 20.21
N LEU A 303 -27.88 38.25 20.26
CA LEU A 303 -27.02 38.12 19.09
C LEU A 303 -27.05 36.71 18.51
N LEU A 304 -26.97 35.66 19.35
CA LEU A 304 -27.12 34.28 18.92
C LEU A 304 -28.49 34.00 18.28
N GLU A 305 -29.58 34.53 18.84
CA GLU A 305 -30.92 34.42 18.25
C GLU A 305 -31.02 35.08 16.86
N HIS A 306 -30.39 36.24 16.67
CA HIS A 306 -30.35 36.92 15.38
C HIS A 306 -29.52 36.16 14.37
N LEU A 307 -28.37 35.60 14.76
CA LEU A 307 -27.52 34.77 13.91
C LEU A 307 -28.21 33.46 13.52
N ASP A 308 -28.92 32.79 14.45
CA ASP A 308 -29.73 31.60 14.16
C ASP A 308 -30.80 31.89 13.09
N ARG A 309 -31.50 33.04 13.27
CA ARG A 309 -32.51 33.46 12.30
C ARG A 309 -31.88 33.73 10.92
N LEU A 310 -30.72 34.39 10.86
CA LEU A 310 -30.01 34.69 9.64
C LEU A 310 -29.64 33.40 8.89
N LEU A 311 -29.02 32.44 9.58
CA LEU A 311 -28.66 31.13 9.00
C LEU A 311 -29.88 30.44 8.41
N ARG A 312 -30.97 30.31 9.16
CA ARG A 312 -32.18 29.62 8.69
C ARG A 312 -32.84 30.30 7.49
N LEU A 313 -32.76 31.60 7.37
CA LEU A 313 -33.40 32.35 6.29
C LEU A 313 -32.55 32.40 5.02
N HIS A 314 -31.24 32.53 5.15
CA HIS A 314 -30.35 32.81 4.03
C HIS A 314 -29.43 31.65 3.69
N GLN A 315 -29.14 30.78 4.66
CA GLN A 315 -28.26 29.62 4.50
C GLN A 315 -28.92 28.33 5.05
N PRO A 316 -30.08 27.92 4.49
CA PRO A 316 -30.83 26.78 5.03
C PRO A 316 -30.01 25.48 4.91
N GLY A 317 -29.93 24.72 6.00
CA GLY A 317 -29.15 23.48 6.07
C GLY A 317 -27.73 23.66 6.66
N TRP A 318 -27.29 24.89 6.86
CA TRP A 318 -26.03 25.16 7.56
C TRP A 318 -26.25 25.29 9.05
N THR A 319 -25.27 24.83 9.82
CA THR A 319 -25.22 24.93 11.28
C THR A 319 -23.88 25.52 11.71
N ALA A 320 -23.88 26.19 12.85
CA ALA A 320 -22.66 26.78 13.39
C ALA A 320 -22.61 26.66 14.93
N THR A 321 -21.41 26.56 15.44
CA THR A 321 -21.14 26.76 16.88
C THR A 321 -20.62 28.18 17.10
N VAL A 322 -21.10 28.86 18.10
CA VAL A 322 -20.62 30.25 18.43
C VAL A 322 -20.65 30.47 19.92
N CYS A 323 -19.52 30.88 20.48
CA CYS A 323 -19.44 31.40 21.85
C CYS A 323 -19.21 32.92 21.84
N ILE A 324 -20.09 33.66 22.49
CA ILE A 324 -19.98 35.13 22.61
C ILE A 324 -19.77 35.52 24.09
N VAL A 325 -18.74 36.31 24.33
CA VAL A 325 -18.40 36.87 25.64
C VAL A 325 -18.42 38.41 25.58
N LEU A 326 -19.31 39.05 26.29
CA LEU A 326 -19.28 40.51 26.50
C LEU A 326 -18.53 40.80 27.78
N VAL A 327 -17.37 41.42 27.67
CA VAL A 327 -16.60 41.97 28.80
C VAL A 327 -17.18 43.33 29.13
N ASP A 328 -17.70 43.49 30.36
CA ASP A 328 -18.23 44.74 30.95
C ASP A 328 -17.21 45.33 31.94
N PRO A 329 -16.37 46.25 31.49
CA PRO A 329 -15.34 46.83 32.35
C PRO A 329 -15.92 47.67 33.50
N GLY A 330 -17.11 48.28 33.31
CA GLY A 330 -17.74 49.13 34.30
C GLY A 330 -18.23 48.38 35.53
N ASN A 331 -18.60 47.11 35.36
CA ASN A 331 -19.12 46.24 36.43
C ASN A 331 -18.17 45.11 36.82
N ALA A 332 -16.99 45.03 36.23
CA ALA A 332 -16.02 43.94 36.39
C ALA A 332 -16.68 42.55 36.17
N ARG A 333 -17.41 42.40 35.07
CA ARG A 333 -18.14 41.17 34.74
C ARG A 333 -17.91 40.75 33.30
N VAL A 334 -18.12 39.47 33.06
CA VAL A 334 -18.28 38.92 31.71
C VAL A 334 -19.66 38.29 31.57
N HIS A 335 -20.33 38.52 30.44
CA HIS A 335 -21.63 37.95 30.13
C HIS A 335 -21.43 36.97 28.95
N ILE A 336 -21.84 35.72 29.13
CA ILE A 336 -21.53 34.65 28.19
C ILE A 336 -22.84 34.07 27.65
N ALA A 337 -22.87 33.85 26.33
CA ALA A 337 -23.83 33.01 25.65
C ALA A 337 -23.08 32.09 24.71
N ASN A 338 -23.44 30.82 24.72
CA ASN A 338 -22.74 29.76 23.96
C ASN A 338 -23.74 28.89 23.22
N ALA A 339 -23.63 28.85 21.91
CA ALA A 339 -24.44 28.02 21.00
C ALA A 339 -23.62 26.83 20.53
N GLY A 340 -23.48 25.79 21.36
CA GLY A 340 -22.83 24.54 21.02
C GLY A 340 -21.29 24.57 20.85
N HIS A 341 -20.65 25.69 21.12
CA HIS A 341 -19.19 25.84 21.02
C HIS A 341 -18.47 25.34 22.27
N LEU A 342 -17.16 25.10 22.17
CA LEU A 342 -16.32 24.78 23.33
C LEU A 342 -16.43 25.85 24.42
N PRO A 343 -16.54 25.44 25.69
CA PRO A 343 -16.67 26.39 26.77
C PRO A 343 -15.36 27.15 26.98
N PRO A 344 -15.40 28.50 27.16
CA PRO A 344 -14.21 29.27 27.44
C PRO A 344 -13.64 28.96 28.83
N LEU A 345 -12.31 29.09 28.98
CA LEU A 345 -11.61 29.02 30.27
C LEU A 345 -11.47 30.39 30.89
N LEU A 346 -11.85 30.51 32.17
CA LEU A 346 -11.60 31.69 32.97
C LEU A 346 -10.64 31.36 34.09
N THR A 347 -9.56 32.13 34.19
CA THR A 347 -8.57 32.06 35.28
C THR A 347 -8.59 33.34 36.08
N ALA A 348 -8.61 33.24 37.39
CA ALA A 348 -8.38 34.39 38.31
C ALA A 348 -7.04 34.21 39.01
N PRO A 349 -6.35 35.29 39.41
CA PRO A 349 -5.10 35.20 40.14
C PRO A 349 -5.21 34.31 41.38
N GLY A 350 -4.30 33.34 41.52
CA GLY A 350 -4.28 32.39 42.64
C GLY A 350 -5.40 31.36 42.67
N ARG A 351 -6.19 31.23 41.59
CA ARG A 351 -7.25 30.23 41.47
C ARG A 351 -7.00 29.31 40.23
N ALA A 352 -7.40 28.07 40.35
CA ALA A 352 -7.37 27.15 39.24
C ALA A 352 -8.31 27.61 38.10
N PRO A 353 -7.91 27.48 36.83
CA PRO A 353 -8.77 27.76 35.68
C PRO A 353 -10.05 26.91 35.73
N ARG A 354 -11.16 27.51 35.34
CA ARG A 354 -12.43 26.82 35.24
C ARG A 354 -13.09 27.03 33.90
N TYR A 355 -13.70 26.02 33.35
CA TYR A 355 -14.56 26.11 32.19
C TYR A 355 -15.87 26.81 32.55
N LEU A 356 -16.32 27.72 31.71
CA LEU A 356 -17.60 28.37 31.80
C LEU A 356 -18.60 27.52 30.99
N SER A 357 -19.30 26.63 31.67
CA SER A 357 -20.02 25.50 31.08
C SER A 357 -21.41 25.86 30.55
N GLU A 358 -21.72 27.14 30.40
CA GLU A 358 -22.95 27.61 29.77
C GLU A 358 -22.99 27.13 28.31
N HIS A 359 -24.06 26.50 27.91
CA HIS A 359 -24.25 26.00 26.53
C HIS A 359 -25.70 26.04 26.10
N GLY A 360 -25.91 26.24 24.82
CA GLY A 360 -27.19 26.17 24.11
C GLY A 360 -27.09 25.30 22.86
N PRO A 361 -28.19 25.19 22.13
CA PRO A 361 -28.17 24.46 20.85
C PRO A 361 -27.34 25.22 19.80
N LEU A 362 -26.84 24.47 18.80
CA LEU A 362 -26.18 25.04 17.62
C LEU A 362 -27.09 26.01 16.88
N LEU A 363 -26.49 27.00 16.23
CA LEU A 363 -27.19 27.89 15.33
C LEU A 363 -27.64 27.17 14.07
N GLY A 364 -28.73 27.60 13.46
CA GLY A 364 -29.34 27.00 12.26
C GLY A 364 -30.43 25.97 12.58
N LEU A 365 -30.57 25.55 13.84
CA LEU A 365 -31.58 24.56 14.25
C LEU A 365 -32.95 25.19 14.60
N GLY A 366 -33.02 26.50 14.76
CA GLY A 366 -34.26 27.20 15.14
C GLY A 366 -34.71 26.93 16.57
N LEU A 367 -33.81 26.54 17.45
CA LEU A 367 -34.06 26.29 18.85
C LEU A 367 -33.75 27.57 19.68
N PRO A 368 -34.52 27.84 20.77
CA PRO A 368 -34.30 29.02 21.56
C PRO A 368 -32.93 28.97 22.26
N GLN A 369 -32.24 30.10 22.24
CA GLN A 369 -30.95 30.25 22.92
C GLN A 369 -31.15 30.58 24.41
N PRO A 370 -30.36 29.96 25.32
CA PRO A 370 -30.39 30.30 26.73
C PRO A 370 -29.97 31.77 26.97
N LYS A 371 -30.50 32.39 28.03
CA LYS A 371 -30.07 33.73 28.41
C LYS A 371 -28.59 33.74 28.79
N ALA A 372 -27.94 34.84 28.48
CA ALA A 372 -26.54 35.05 28.88
C ALA A 372 -26.35 34.97 30.40
N VAL A 373 -25.32 34.27 30.83
CA VAL A 373 -24.93 34.14 32.24
C VAL A 373 -23.79 35.11 32.53
N SER A 374 -23.82 35.70 33.72
CA SER A 374 -22.84 36.70 34.15
C SER A 374 -21.90 36.17 35.22
N HIS A 375 -20.61 36.32 34.98
CA HIS A 375 -19.56 35.99 35.96
C HIS A 375 -18.79 37.21 36.39
N SER A 376 -18.46 37.29 37.66
CA SER A 376 -17.56 38.31 38.19
C SER A 376 -16.12 37.99 37.79
N VAL A 377 -15.36 39.00 37.45
CA VAL A 377 -13.93 38.87 37.12
C VAL A 377 -13.10 39.68 38.08
N GLU A 378 -11.97 39.15 38.51
CA GLU A 378 -10.99 39.83 39.36
C GLU A 378 -9.93 40.51 38.49
N PRO A 379 -9.31 41.61 38.92
CA PRO A 379 -8.20 42.19 38.16
C PRO A 379 -7.08 41.19 37.92
N GLY A 380 -6.60 41.06 36.66
CA GLY A 380 -5.60 40.11 36.23
C GLY A 380 -6.18 38.75 35.86
N SER A 381 -7.52 38.60 35.82
CA SER A 381 -8.14 37.39 35.25
C SER A 381 -7.79 37.23 33.78
N ARG A 382 -7.65 35.98 33.33
CA ARG A 382 -7.44 35.62 31.92
C ARG A 382 -8.64 34.82 31.39
N LEU A 383 -9.09 35.16 30.21
CA LEU A 383 -10.10 34.40 29.44
C LEU A 383 -9.42 33.76 28.24
N VAL A 384 -9.67 32.47 28.02
CA VAL A 384 -9.15 31.72 26.86
C VAL A 384 -10.33 31.10 26.16
N MET A 385 -10.44 31.37 24.86
CA MET A 385 -11.41 30.78 23.91
C MET A 385 -10.64 30.08 22.84
N ILE A 386 -11.08 28.89 22.43
CA ILE A 386 -10.39 28.06 21.43
C ILE A 386 -11.40 27.43 20.49
N THR A 387 -10.94 27.02 19.32
CA THR A 387 -11.68 26.08 18.45
C THR A 387 -11.20 24.64 18.67
N ASP A 388 -11.97 23.70 18.22
CA ASP A 388 -11.77 22.26 18.46
C ASP A 388 -10.47 21.72 17.82
N GLY A 389 -10.01 22.31 16.69
CA GLY A 389 -8.74 21.96 16.07
C GLY A 389 -7.52 22.01 17.00
N LEU A 390 -7.58 22.78 18.12
CA LEU A 390 -6.51 22.78 19.12
C LEU A 390 -6.50 21.48 19.97
N ILE A 391 -7.65 20.93 20.26
CA ILE A 391 -7.81 19.82 21.24
C ILE A 391 -8.38 18.55 20.64
N GLU A 392 -9.02 18.59 19.48
CA GLU A 392 -9.52 17.40 18.80
C GLU A 392 -8.38 16.68 18.08
N THR A 393 -8.23 15.40 18.34
CA THR A 393 -7.24 14.53 17.71
C THR A 393 -7.87 13.15 17.44
N ARG A 394 -7.38 12.44 16.42
CA ARG A 394 -7.89 11.10 16.07
C ARG A 394 -7.68 10.03 17.14
N VAL A 395 -6.83 10.30 18.12
CA VAL A 395 -6.33 9.25 19.04
C VAL A 395 -6.71 9.52 20.51
N SER A 396 -6.95 10.77 20.91
CA SER A 396 -7.12 11.15 22.31
C SER A 396 -8.59 11.48 22.64
N ASP A 397 -9.01 11.18 23.86
CA ASP A 397 -10.34 11.58 24.38
C ASP A 397 -10.39 13.11 24.57
N LEU A 398 -11.48 13.72 24.09
CA LEU A 398 -11.68 15.17 24.19
C LEU A 398 -11.62 15.67 25.65
N ARG A 399 -12.15 14.91 26.59
CA ARG A 399 -12.16 15.25 28.01
C ARG A 399 -10.73 15.33 28.58
N ASP A 400 -9.90 14.36 28.23
CA ASP A 400 -8.50 14.33 28.67
C ASP A 400 -7.73 15.53 28.10
N ARG A 401 -7.96 15.85 26.82
CA ARG A 401 -7.35 17.03 26.18
C ARG A 401 -7.81 18.34 26.81
N MET A 402 -9.08 18.46 27.15
CA MET A 402 -9.59 19.63 27.89
C MET A 402 -8.94 19.77 29.26
N GLU A 403 -8.70 18.69 30.01
CA GLU A 403 -8.00 18.75 31.31
C GLU A 403 -6.52 19.15 31.15
N LEU A 404 -5.85 18.62 30.09
CA LEU A 404 -4.48 19.04 29.76
C LEU A 404 -4.43 20.54 29.42
N LEU A 405 -5.38 21.04 28.62
CA LEU A 405 -5.48 22.47 28.29
C LEU A 405 -5.71 23.30 29.57
N ARG A 406 -6.60 22.85 30.44
CA ARG A 406 -6.85 23.54 31.72
C ARG A 406 -5.59 23.65 32.57
N ALA A 407 -4.79 22.56 32.63
CA ALA A 407 -3.51 22.56 33.33
C ALA A 407 -2.48 23.49 32.65
N ALA A 408 -2.37 23.46 31.34
CA ALA A 408 -1.47 24.32 30.58
C ALA A 408 -1.81 25.83 30.78
N VAL A 409 -3.10 26.16 30.79
CA VAL A 409 -3.54 27.53 31.07
C VAL A 409 -3.26 27.95 32.52
N ALA A 410 -3.28 27.02 33.49
CA ALA A 410 -2.94 27.32 34.90
C ALA A 410 -1.48 27.78 35.03
N ASP A 411 -0.59 27.03 34.38
CA ASP A 411 0.87 27.21 34.49
C ASP A 411 1.43 28.16 33.43
N GLY A 412 0.62 28.55 32.43
CA GLY A 412 1.03 29.32 31.26
C GLY A 412 1.24 30.80 31.55
N ALA A 413 1.87 31.48 30.60
CA ALA A 413 2.25 32.88 30.67
C ALA A 413 1.08 33.82 31.06
N GLU A 414 1.36 34.86 31.80
CA GLU A 414 0.36 35.87 32.14
C GLU A 414 0.03 36.79 30.96
N GLU A 415 0.97 37.00 30.07
CA GLU A 415 0.83 37.85 28.90
C GLU A 415 0.07 37.12 27.80
N PRO A 416 -1.00 37.70 27.21
CA PRO A 416 -1.88 37.04 26.26
C PRO A 416 -1.17 36.47 25.03
N GLU A 417 -0.22 37.19 24.43
CA GLU A 417 0.52 36.81 23.25
C GLU A 417 1.41 35.58 23.50
N ALA A 418 2.12 35.60 24.65
CA ALA A 418 2.96 34.49 25.07
C ALA A 418 2.12 33.23 25.35
N LEU A 419 0.98 33.39 26.05
CA LEU A 419 0.07 32.29 26.32
C LEU A 419 -0.49 31.67 25.04
N CYS A 420 -0.92 32.48 24.06
CA CYS A 420 -1.35 31.96 22.75
C CYS A 420 -0.26 31.10 22.08
N SER A 421 0.99 31.57 22.09
CA SER A 421 2.12 30.86 21.47
C SER A 421 2.40 29.55 22.20
N GLU A 422 2.47 29.54 23.53
CA GLU A 422 2.67 28.35 24.35
C GLU A 422 1.59 27.28 24.11
N LEU A 423 0.32 27.68 24.01
CA LEU A 423 -0.79 26.76 23.76
C LEU A 423 -0.73 26.16 22.35
N VAL A 424 -0.41 26.98 21.35
CA VAL A 424 -0.24 26.51 19.98
C VAL A 424 0.95 25.57 19.86
N ASP A 425 2.09 25.90 20.47
CA ASP A 425 3.29 25.05 20.43
C ASP A 425 3.06 23.71 21.15
N THR A 426 2.22 23.69 22.19
CA THR A 426 1.94 22.48 22.98
C THR A 426 0.90 21.57 22.32
N PHE A 427 -0.13 22.13 21.71
CA PHE A 427 -1.30 21.37 21.25
C PHE A 427 -1.47 21.34 19.73
N GLY A 428 -0.86 22.28 19.00
CA GLY A 428 -1.10 22.49 17.56
C GLY A 428 -0.28 21.64 16.61
N THR A 429 0.62 20.78 17.11
CA THR A 429 1.57 20.02 16.24
C THR A 429 0.92 18.95 15.36
N ASP A 430 -0.25 18.45 15.72
CA ASP A 430 -0.96 17.37 15.05
C ASP A 430 -2.37 17.79 14.59
N ALA A 431 -2.58 19.07 14.31
CA ALA A 431 -3.89 19.58 13.96
C ALA A 431 -4.31 19.19 12.54
N ASP A 432 -5.44 18.52 12.45
CA ASP A 432 -6.13 18.17 11.18
C ASP A 432 -7.10 19.30 10.74
N ASP A 433 -7.39 20.29 11.60
CA ASP A 433 -8.33 21.38 11.37
C ASP A 433 -7.73 22.74 11.74
N ASP A 434 -8.44 23.82 11.41
CA ASP A 434 -8.06 25.19 11.76
C ASP A 434 -7.97 25.37 13.28
N ILE A 435 -6.98 26.13 13.73
CA ILE A 435 -6.80 26.44 15.15
C ILE A 435 -6.98 27.93 15.38
N ILE A 436 -7.88 28.27 16.29
CA ILE A 436 -7.96 29.59 16.89
C ILE A 436 -7.67 29.48 18.41
N VAL A 437 -6.72 30.25 18.88
CA VAL A 437 -6.50 30.49 20.29
C VAL A 437 -6.68 31.99 20.52
N PHE A 438 -7.75 32.38 21.21
CA PHE A 438 -8.06 33.75 21.51
C PHE A 438 -7.99 33.97 23.02
N THR A 439 -7.10 34.85 23.46
CA THR A 439 -6.86 35.14 24.87
C THR A 439 -7.15 36.62 25.19
N ALA A 440 -7.66 36.85 26.39
CA ALA A 440 -7.87 38.17 26.94
C ALA A 440 -7.40 38.23 28.38
N ARG A 441 -6.57 39.21 28.72
CA ARG A 441 -6.21 39.57 30.11
C ARG A 441 -7.08 40.73 30.56
N LEU A 442 -7.78 40.53 31.68
CA LEU A 442 -8.78 41.45 32.20
C LEU A 442 -8.23 42.15 33.43
N SER A 443 -7.70 43.36 33.27
CA SER A 443 -7.20 44.24 34.35
C SER A 443 -8.28 45.27 34.75
N LEU A 444 -9.52 44.76 34.92
CA LEU A 444 -10.68 45.62 35.21
C LEU A 444 -10.61 46.15 36.64
N PRO A 445 -10.88 47.44 36.85
CA PRO A 445 -11.01 47.96 38.20
C PRO A 445 -12.18 47.27 38.92
N GLY A 446 -11.98 46.85 40.15
CA GLY A 446 -13.07 46.26 40.96
C GLY A 446 -14.28 47.21 41.00
N PRO A 447 -15.50 46.67 41.26
CA PRO A 447 -16.72 47.48 41.27
C PRO A 447 -16.49 48.66 42.18
N ALA A 448 -16.58 49.89 41.62
CA ALA A 448 -16.46 51.09 42.37
C ALA A 448 -17.47 51.02 43.51
N GLN A 449 -16.98 51.09 44.77
CA GLN A 449 -17.83 51.31 45.89
C GLN A 449 -18.60 52.63 45.60
N ARG A 450 -19.85 52.50 45.15
CA ARG A 450 -20.73 53.65 45.02
C ARG A 450 -20.85 54.21 46.42
N GLY A 451 -20.10 55.28 46.65
CA GLY A 451 -20.25 56.07 47.89
C GLY A 451 -21.71 56.40 48.01
N THR A 452 -22.31 55.92 49.08
CA THR A 452 -23.57 56.44 49.58
C THR A 452 -23.34 57.92 49.97
N GLY A 453 -23.73 58.82 49.06
CA GLY A 453 -23.83 60.21 49.24
C GLY A 453 -25.27 60.63 49.08
#